data_0ae632be2ecb94c2235e568a8a966437
#
_entry.id   0ae632be2ecb94c2235e568a8a966437
#
_cell.length_a   1.000
_cell.length_b   1.000
_cell.length_c   1.000
_cell.angle_alpha   90.00
_cell.angle_beta   90.00
_cell.angle_gamma   90.00
#
_symmetry.space_group_name_H-M   'P 1'
#
loop_
_entity.id
_entity.type
_entity.pdbx_description
1 polymer ?
#
loop_
_entity_poly.entity_id
_entity_poly.type
_entity_poly.pdbx_seq_one_letter_code
_entity_poly.pdbx_strand_id
1 'polypeptide(L)'
;MSPALVTGGSGYVGTQLIAALLRAGQPVRATVRSAAREDGLRAAVRRGDADDAALEVVTADLTADDGWKAAVAGCEEVYHVASPFPSTQPTDPDELIVPARDGVLRVLRAARDAGARRVVLTSSFAAVGYSPKPVREYTEDDWTDPDTPGLAPYPRSKAVAERAAWDLMERDGGGTELVVINPTFILGPTLTTELRSSIMLTKAMLDGTMSVVPRQRFGVADVRDVADLHIRAMAAPDAAGKRFLALADGPTISFLEMAQILRDRLGPLGARVPTAEAPGDELPPLIIHNDRAKTELGFAPRPVETTIVQTAKSLRDLGLLAAG
;
A
#
# COMPACT_ATOMS: atom_id res chain seq x y z
N MET A 1 -14.84 -19.23 -12.89
CA MET A 1 -13.57 -18.50 -12.73
C MET A 1 -12.91 -18.95 -11.43
N SER A 2 -11.60 -19.24 -11.44
CA SER A 2 -10.83 -19.45 -10.23
C SER A 2 -10.83 -18.18 -9.36
N PRO A 3 -10.85 -18.28 -8.03
CA PRO A 3 -10.78 -17.09 -7.19
C PRO A 3 -9.39 -16.43 -7.30
N ALA A 4 -9.35 -15.10 -7.25
CA ALA A 4 -8.12 -14.37 -7.06
C ALA A 4 -7.78 -14.35 -5.56
N LEU A 5 -6.52 -14.64 -5.19
CA LEU A 5 -6.08 -14.52 -3.81
C LEU A 5 -5.66 -13.08 -3.50
N VAL A 6 -6.21 -12.49 -2.45
CA VAL A 6 -5.74 -11.21 -1.90
C VAL A 6 -5.24 -11.43 -0.47
N THR A 7 -3.94 -11.29 -0.25
CA THR A 7 -3.38 -11.38 1.10
C THR A 7 -3.56 -10.07 1.87
N GLY A 8 -3.77 -10.16 3.19
CA GLY A 8 -3.98 -8.97 4.00
C GLY A 8 -5.30 -8.26 3.73
N GLY A 9 -6.35 -9.04 3.49
CA GLY A 9 -7.67 -8.54 3.07
C GLY A 9 -8.28 -7.48 3.97
N SER A 10 -8.05 -7.51 5.29
CA SER A 10 -8.57 -6.51 6.22
C SER A 10 -7.75 -5.19 6.23
N GLY A 11 -6.67 -5.09 5.44
CA GLY A 11 -5.84 -3.90 5.35
C GLY A 11 -6.45 -2.81 4.46
N TYR A 12 -5.86 -1.60 4.51
CA TYR A 12 -6.33 -0.44 3.78
C TYR A 12 -6.36 -0.64 2.26
N VAL A 13 -5.26 -1.12 1.67
CA VAL A 13 -5.20 -1.44 0.23
C VAL A 13 -6.01 -2.70 -0.07
N GLY A 14 -5.91 -3.73 0.79
CA GLY A 14 -6.58 -5.01 0.60
C GLY A 14 -8.10 -4.87 0.48
N THR A 15 -8.74 -4.09 1.35
CA THR A 15 -10.21 -3.86 1.29
C THR A 15 -10.65 -3.16 0.02
N GLN A 16 -9.90 -2.17 -0.48
CA GLN A 16 -10.19 -1.48 -1.74
C GLN A 16 -10.02 -2.41 -2.94
N LEU A 17 -8.95 -3.19 -2.96
CA LEU A 17 -8.68 -4.14 -4.04
C LEU A 17 -9.75 -5.24 -4.09
N ILE A 18 -10.12 -5.83 -2.95
CA ILE A 18 -11.19 -6.84 -2.87
C ILE A 18 -12.51 -6.26 -3.38
N ALA A 19 -12.89 -5.07 -2.92
CA ALA A 19 -14.12 -4.44 -3.38
C ALA A 19 -14.09 -4.17 -4.90
N ALA A 20 -12.95 -3.75 -5.46
CA ALA A 20 -12.80 -3.53 -6.89
C ALA A 20 -12.91 -4.83 -7.70
N LEU A 21 -12.27 -5.91 -7.27
CA LEU A 21 -12.34 -7.23 -7.92
C LEU A 21 -13.76 -7.79 -7.89
N LEU A 22 -14.44 -7.76 -6.75
CA LEU A 22 -15.81 -8.25 -6.62
C LEU A 22 -16.80 -7.45 -7.48
N ARG A 23 -16.66 -6.11 -7.55
CA ARG A 23 -17.47 -5.28 -8.48
C ARG A 23 -17.24 -5.63 -9.94
N ALA A 24 -16.04 -6.08 -10.28
CA ALA A 24 -15.73 -6.59 -11.64
C ALA A 24 -16.23 -8.03 -11.88
N GLY A 25 -16.88 -8.66 -10.90
CA GLY A 25 -17.39 -10.03 -11.01
C GLY A 25 -16.32 -11.12 -10.79
N GLN A 26 -15.12 -10.75 -10.32
CA GLN A 26 -14.05 -11.68 -9.99
C GLN A 26 -14.28 -12.26 -8.58
N PRO A 27 -14.44 -13.58 -8.41
CA PRO A 27 -14.45 -14.19 -7.09
C PRO A 27 -13.11 -13.97 -6.36
N VAL A 28 -13.17 -13.70 -5.06
CA VAL A 28 -11.99 -13.40 -4.26
C VAL A 28 -11.86 -14.34 -3.08
N ARG A 29 -10.67 -14.87 -2.86
CA ARG A 29 -10.25 -15.44 -1.59
C ARG A 29 -9.34 -14.43 -0.89
N ALA A 30 -9.68 -14.05 0.34
CA ALA A 30 -8.91 -13.08 1.11
C ALA A 30 -8.28 -13.73 2.35
N THR A 31 -7.01 -13.43 2.64
CA THR A 31 -6.43 -13.85 3.92
C THR A 31 -6.60 -12.80 4.99
N VAL A 32 -6.90 -13.27 6.19
CA VAL A 32 -6.87 -12.48 7.44
C VAL A 32 -6.00 -13.21 8.47
N ARG A 33 -5.41 -12.47 9.43
CA ARG A 33 -4.59 -13.09 10.49
C ARG A 33 -5.40 -13.84 11.54
N SER A 34 -6.68 -13.54 11.64
CA SER A 34 -7.60 -14.15 12.61
C SER A 34 -9.02 -14.14 12.04
N ALA A 35 -9.78 -15.21 12.24
CA ALA A 35 -11.16 -15.31 11.81
C ALA A 35 -12.04 -14.18 12.38
N ALA A 36 -11.70 -13.64 13.56
CA ALA A 36 -12.41 -12.50 14.15
C ALA A 36 -12.39 -11.22 13.27
N ARG A 37 -11.58 -11.17 12.20
CA ARG A 37 -11.51 -10.04 11.26
C ARG A 37 -12.46 -10.18 10.08
N GLU A 38 -13.11 -11.32 9.90
CA GLU A 38 -13.96 -11.58 8.75
C GLU A 38 -15.14 -10.62 8.67
N ASP A 39 -15.89 -10.45 9.76
CA ASP A 39 -17.06 -9.55 9.77
C ASP A 39 -16.68 -8.10 9.42
N GLY A 40 -15.55 -7.63 9.95
CA GLY A 40 -15.02 -6.31 9.65
C GLY A 40 -14.62 -6.17 8.18
N LEU A 41 -14.01 -7.21 7.58
CA LEU A 41 -13.66 -7.25 6.16
C LEU A 41 -14.93 -7.23 5.30
N ARG A 42 -15.92 -8.08 5.55
CA ARG A 42 -17.18 -8.11 4.82
C ARG A 42 -17.92 -6.77 4.90
N ALA A 43 -17.96 -6.16 6.07
CA ALA A 43 -18.53 -4.82 6.24
C ALA A 43 -17.77 -3.75 5.43
N ALA A 44 -16.45 -3.82 5.37
CA ALA A 44 -15.63 -2.91 4.55
C ALA A 44 -15.90 -3.10 3.04
N VAL A 45 -16.01 -4.34 2.58
CA VAL A 45 -16.35 -4.67 1.18
C VAL A 45 -17.71 -4.08 0.79
N ARG A 46 -18.74 -4.26 1.62
CA ARG A 46 -20.08 -3.67 1.39
C ARG A 46 -20.05 -2.14 1.38
N ARG A 47 -19.22 -1.49 2.22
CA ARG A 47 -19.01 -0.03 2.15
C ARG A 47 -18.34 0.42 0.85
N GLY A 48 -17.61 -0.47 0.22
CA GLY A 48 -17.01 -0.26 -1.11
C GLY A 48 -17.99 -0.55 -2.25
N ASP A 49 -19.30 -0.60 -1.98
CA ASP A 49 -20.36 -0.89 -2.95
C ASP A 49 -20.15 -2.20 -3.73
N ALA A 50 -19.63 -3.24 -3.03
CA ALA A 50 -19.44 -4.57 -3.59
C ALA A 50 -20.25 -5.61 -2.81
N ASP A 51 -20.82 -6.57 -3.56
CA ASP A 51 -21.45 -7.75 -2.97
C ASP A 51 -20.35 -8.71 -2.47
N ASP A 52 -20.47 -9.14 -1.22
CA ASP A 52 -19.50 -10.04 -0.59
C ASP A 52 -19.89 -11.55 -0.69
N ALA A 53 -20.90 -11.89 -1.50
CA ALA A 53 -21.31 -13.27 -1.70
C ALA A 53 -20.22 -14.16 -2.34
N ALA A 54 -19.39 -13.57 -3.23
CA ALA A 54 -18.26 -14.25 -3.86
C ALA A 54 -16.92 -14.04 -3.12
N LEU A 55 -16.95 -13.63 -1.85
CA LEU A 55 -15.78 -13.49 -0.99
C LEU A 55 -15.64 -14.70 -0.07
N GLU A 56 -14.56 -15.46 -0.26
CA GLU A 56 -14.07 -16.46 0.67
C GLU A 56 -13.02 -15.86 1.61
N VAL A 57 -13.10 -16.11 2.91
CA VAL A 57 -12.12 -15.62 3.89
C VAL A 57 -11.41 -16.80 4.53
N VAL A 58 -10.08 -16.77 4.52
CA VAL A 58 -9.23 -17.81 5.10
C VAL A 58 -8.21 -17.20 6.06
N THR A 59 -7.75 -17.98 7.03
CA THR A 59 -6.74 -17.51 7.99
C THR A 59 -5.35 -17.90 7.51
N ALA A 60 -4.44 -16.91 7.44
CA ALA A 60 -3.01 -17.12 7.22
C ALA A 60 -2.22 -15.94 7.80
N ASP A 61 -1.05 -16.22 8.38
CA ASP A 61 -0.16 -15.22 8.97
C ASP A 61 1.20 -15.22 8.27
N LEU A 62 1.75 -14.03 7.97
CA LEU A 62 3.05 -13.89 7.33
C LEU A 62 4.20 -14.43 8.20
N THR A 63 4.00 -14.60 9.50
CA THR A 63 5.00 -15.10 10.43
C THR A 63 4.95 -16.61 10.67
N ALA A 64 3.96 -17.31 10.08
CA ALA A 64 3.76 -18.74 10.21
C ALA A 64 3.60 -19.40 8.83
N ASP A 65 3.95 -20.68 8.71
CA ASP A 65 3.82 -21.42 7.45
C ASP A 65 2.40 -21.98 7.25
N ASP A 66 1.65 -22.10 8.33
CA ASP A 66 0.31 -22.64 8.30
C ASP A 66 -0.67 -21.76 7.53
N GLY A 67 -1.63 -22.41 6.86
CA GLY A 67 -2.72 -21.76 6.13
C GLY A 67 -2.38 -21.38 4.69
N TRP A 68 -1.12 -21.14 4.34
CA TRP A 68 -0.75 -20.64 3.00
C TRP A 68 -1.06 -21.62 1.89
N LYS A 69 -0.80 -22.93 2.09
CA LYS A 69 -1.15 -23.96 1.10
C LYS A 69 -2.65 -23.97 0.78
N ALA A 70 -3.49 -23.82 1.79
CA ALA A 70 -4.94 -23.74 1.59
C ALA A 70 -5.35 -22.40 0.95
N ALA A 71 -4.70 -21.30 1.34
CA ALA A 71 -5.00 -19.98 0.82
C ALA A 71 -4.75 -19.90 -0.70
N VAL A 72 -3.63 -20.44 -1.20
CA VAL A 72 -3.26 -20.36 -2.62
C VAL A 72 -3.92 -21.45 -3.49
N ALA A 73 -4.51 -22.49 -2.91
CA ALA A 73 -5.04 -23.63 -3.66
C ALA A 73 -6.08 -23.19 -4.70
N GLY A 74 -5.83 -23.50 -5.98
CA GLY A 74 -6.70 -23.17 -7.10
C GLY A 74 -6.76 -21.68 -7.46
N CYS A 75 -5.86 -20.83 -6.93
CA CYS A 75 -5.72 -19.42 -7.30
C CYS A 75 -4.62 -19.27 -8.35
N GLU A 76 -4.99 -18.87 -9.56
CA GLU A 76 -4.02 -18.55 -10.62
C GLU A 76 -3.45 -17.14 -10.46
N GLU A 77 -4.18 -16.26 -9.79
CA GLU A 77 -3.86 -14.85 -9.58
C GLU A 77 -3.70 -14.56 -8.09
N VAL A 78 -2.54 -14.01 -7.71
CA VAL A 78 -2.22 -13.69 -6.33
C VAL A 78 -1.85 -12.22 -6.20
N TYR A 79 -2.61 -11.49 -5.41
CA TYR A 79 -2.30 -10.12 -5.01
C TYR A 79 -1.72 -10.14 -3.61
N HIS A 80 -0.40 -10.02 -3.53
CA HIS A 80 0.28 -10.02 -2.24
C HIS A 80 0.38 -8.61 -1.66
N VAL A 81 -0.67 -8.21 -0.92
CA VAL A 81 -0.81 -6.88 -0.32
C VAL A 81 -0.38 -6.86 1.16
N ALA A 82 -0.42 -8.01 1.81
CA ALA A 82 -0.02 -8.14 3.20
C ALA A 82 1.44 -7.72 3.42
N SER A 83 1.67 -6.92 4.44
CA SER A 83 3.02 -6.60 4.92
C SER A 83 2.98 -6.52 6.45
N PRO A 84 3.98 -7.06 7.15
CA PRO A 84 4.13 -6.80 8.58
C PRO A 84 4.30 -5.30 8.80
N PHE A 85 3.46 -4.74 9.63
CA PHE A 85 3.58 -3.35 10.06
C PHE A 85 3.33 -3.30 11.56
N PRO A 86 4.39 -3.21 12.38
CA PRO A 86 4.24 -3.14 13.82
C PRO A 86 3.53 -1.85 14.24
N SER A 87 2.79 -1.90 15.33
CA SER A 87 2.09 -0.73 15.88
C SER A 87 3.03 0.29 16.52
N THR A 88 4.24 -0.16 16.89
CA THR A 88 5.31 0.65 17.47
C THR A 88 6.60 0.43 16.69
N GLN A 89 7.48 1.41 16.67
CA GLN A 89 8.83 1.25 16.12
C GLN A 89 9.59 0.23 16.98
N PRO A 90 10.06 -0.89 16.40
CA PRO A 90 10.86 -1.85 17.16
C PRO A 90 12.21 -1.26 17.53
N THR A 91 12.76 -1.70 18.66
CA THR A 91 14.10 -1.33 19.11
C THR A 91 15.16 -2.01 18.24
N ASP A 92 14.92 -3.28 17.89
CA ASP A 92 15.75 -4.04 16.97
C ASP A 92 15.18 -3.94 15.55
N PRO A 93 15.93 -3.40 14.57
CA PRO A 93 15.49 -3.35 13.16
C PRO A 93 15.08 -4.70 12.58
N ASP A 94 15.70 -5.79 13.03
CA ASP A 94 15.43 -7.14 12.53
C ASP A 94 14.02 -7.64 12.90
N GLU A 95 13.41 -7.11 13.96
CA GLU A 95 12.00 -7.39 14.30
C GLU A 95 11.02 -6.93 13.19
N LEU A 96 11.46 -6.01 12.32
CA LEU A 96 10.69 -5.56 11.16
C LEU A 96 11.22 -6.17 9.86
N ILE A 97 12.54 -6.21 9.68
CA ILE A 97 13.18 -6.62 8.42
C ILE A 97 12.97 -8.11 8.16
N VAL A 98 13.22 -8.96 9.15
CA VAL A 98 13.12 -10.41 8.99
C VAL A 98 11.70 -10.86 8.69
N PRO A 99 10.66 -10.45 9.45
CA PRO A 99 9.27 -10.81 9.11
C PRO A 99 8.81 -10.25 7.76
N ALA A 100 9.28 -9.07 7.34
CA ALA A 100 8.93 -8.51 6.04
C ALA A 100 9.50 -9.35 4.89
N ARG A 101 10.79 -9.71 4.96
CA ARG A 101 11.46 -10.56 3.99
C ARG A 101 10.84 -11.96 3.95
N ASP A 102 10.77 -12.62 5.10
CA ASP A 102 10.36 -14.02 5.18
C ASP A 102 8.87 -14.19 4.84
N GLY A 103 8.03 -13.21 5.19
CA GLY A 103 6.63 -13.20 4.84
C GLY A 103 6.40 -13.11 3.33
N VAL A 104 7.14 -12.25 2.61
CA VAL A 104 7.08 -12.19 1.15
C VAL A 104 7.54 -13.51 0.52
N LEU A 105 8.67 -14.05 0.97
CA LEU A 105 9.20 -15.30 0.44
C LEU A 105 8.25 -16.48 0.68
N ARG A 106 7.57 -16.52 1.82
CA ARG A 106 6.57 -17.53 2.16
C ARG A 106 5.41 -17.54 1.18
N VAL A 107 4.84 -16.37 0.91
CA VAL A 107 3.72 -16.24 -0.03
C VAL A 107 4.14 -16.58 -1.47
N LEU A 108 5.31 -16.12 -1.92
CA LEU A 108 5.82 -16.41 -3.26
C LEU A 108 6.07 -17.91 -3.46
N ARG A 109 6.68 -18.58 -2.48
CA ARG A 109 6.87 -20.04 -2.53
C ARG A 109 5.54 -20.79 -2.58
N ALA A 110 4.59 -20.41 -1.72
CA ALA A 110 3.27 -21.03 -1.71
C ALA A 110 2.54 -20.83 -3.05
N ALA A 111 2.59 -19.64 -3.65
CA ALA A 111 1.98 -19.33 -4.94
C ALA A 111 2.63 -20.16 -6.08
N ARG A 112 3.97 -20.19 -6.13
CA ARG A 112 4.73 -21.01 -7.07
C ARG A 112 4.38 -22.50 -6.96
N ASP A 113 4.39 -23.04 -5.75
CA ASP A 113 4.12 -24.46 -5.48
C ASP A 113 2.67 -24.85 -5.83
N ALA A 114 1.74 -23.90 -5.79
CA ALA A 114 0.36 -24.09 -6.22
C ALA A 114 0.16 -23.88 -7.73
N GLY A 115 1.20 -23.47 -8.48
CA GLY A 115 1.13 -23.20 -9.91
C GLY A 115 0.41 -21.89 -10.27
N ALA A 116 0.44 -20.90 -9.37
CA ALA A 116 -0.11 -19.58 -9.69
C ALA A 116 0.59 -18.97 -10.92
N ARG A 117 -0.20 -18.41 -11.82
CA ARG A 117 0.31 -17.75 -13.03
C ARG A 117 1.12 -16.50 -12.71
N ARG A 118 0.59 -15.65 -11.85
CA ARG A 118 1.21 -14.35 -11.53
C ARG A 118 0.96 -13.93 -10.09
N VAL A 119 1.99 -13.34 -9.50
CA VAL A 119 1.90 -12.60 -8.23
C VAL A 119 2.12 -11.12 -8.50
N VAL A 120 1.19 -10.26 -8.04
CA VAL A 120 1.38 -8.81 -7.98
C VAL A 120 1.65 -8.44 -6.52
N LEU A 121 2.88 -8.01 -6.27
CA LEU A 121 3.38 -7.68 -4.93
C LEU A 121 3.24 -6.18 -4.64
N THR A 122 2.61 -5.82 -3.53
CA THR A 122 2.65 -4.46 -3.00
C THR A 122 3.94 -4.25 -2.22
N SER A 123 4.89 -3.56 -2.83
CA SER A 123 6.09 -3.05 -2.16
C SER A 123 5.88 -1.61 -1.69
N SER A 124 6.84 -0.71 -1.92
CA SER A 124 6.76 0.70 -1.53
C SER A 124 7.81 1.51 -2.29
N PHE A 125 7.54 2.81 -2.51
CA PHE A 125 8.59 3.78 -2.88
C PHE A 125 9.78 3.75 -1.90
N ALA A 126 9.57 3.29 -0.67
CA ALA A 126 10.64 3.09 0.30
C ALA A 126 11.73 2.08 -0.17
N ALA A 127 11.41 1.18 -1.09
CA ALA A 127 12.40 0.30 -1.74
C ALA A 127 13.10 0.96 -2.94
N VAL A 128 12.67 2.16 -3.34
CA VAL A 128 13.15 2.85 -4.55
C VAL A 128 14.02 4.06 -4.20
N GLY A 129 13.53 5.00 -3.40
CA GLY A 129 14.06 6.37 -3.37
C GLY A 129 14.49 6.89 -1.98
N TYR A 130 15.00 6.05 -1.10
CA TYR A 130 15.46 6.45 0.25
C TYR A 130 16.98 6.49 0.43
N SER A 131 17.75 6.16 -0.61
CA SER A 131 19.20 6.42 -0.63
C SER A 131 19.48 7.79 -1.23
N PRO A 132 20.48 8.53 -0.70
CA PRO A 132 20.90 9.80 -1.26
C PRO A 132 21.38 9.63 -2.70
N LYS A 133 20.98 10.54 -3.59
CA LYS A 133 21.54 10.66 -4.95
C LYS A 133 21.66 12.14 -5.35
N PRO A 134 22.63 12.48 -6.23
CA PRO A 134 22.91 13.87 -6.61
C PRO A 134 21.71 14.59 -7.21
N VAL A 135 20.95 13.92 -8.08
CA VAL A 135 19.71 14.42 -8.65
C VAL A 135 18.56 13.69 -7.96
N ARG A 136 17.62 14.44 -7.39
CA ARG A 136 16.49 13.91 -6.64
C ARG A 136 15.32 13.52 -7.54
N GLU A 137 15.64 12.80 -8.62
CA GLU A 137 14.68 12.20 -9.54
C GLU A 137 14.73 10.69 -9.41
N TYR A 138 13.57 10.05 -9.37
CA TYR A 138 13.41 8.63 -9.12
C TYR A 138 12.49 7.98 -10.15
N THR A 139 12.91 6.82 -10.63
CA THR A 139 12.17 5.94 -11.54
C THR A 139 12.09 4.54 -10.94
N GLU A 140 11.44 3.63 -11.62
CA GLU A 140 11.37 2.23 -11.24
C GLU A 140 12.73 1.50 -11.31
N ASP A 141 13.75 2.09 -11.94
CA ASP A 141 15.09 1.49 -12.05
C ASP A 141 15.96 1.80 -10.81
N ASP A 142 15.54 2.78 -10.00
CA ASP A 142 16.22 3.13 -8.77
C ASP A 142 15.95 2.12 -7.63
N TRP A 143 16.94 2.00 -6.76
CA TRP A 143 16.84 1.15 -5.56
C TRP A 143 17.34 1.87 -4.32
N THR A 144 16.60 1.73 -3.24
CA THR A 144 17.11 2.03 -1.91
C THR A 144 18.18 1.00 -1.55
N ASP A 145 19.38 1.47 -1.23
CA ASP A 145 20.43 0.63 -0.66
C ASP A 145 20.13 0.40 0.82
N PRO A 146 19.90 -0.86 1.24
CA PRO A 146 19.59 -1.18 2.63
C PRO A 146 20.74 -0.86 3.59
N ASP A 147 21.96 -0.73 3.08
CA ASP A 147 23.16 -0.43 3.87
C ASP A 147 23.46 1.08 3.97
N THR A 148 22.60 1.92 3.42
CA THR A 148 22.70 3.38 3.54
C THR A 148 22.82 3.79 5.03
N PRO A 149 23.87 4.53 5.43
CA PRO A 149 24.03 4.99 6.80
C PRO A 149 22.83 5.81 7.29
N GLY A 150 22.29 5.51 8.46
CA GLY A 150 21.14 6.23 9.04
C GLY A 150 19.79 5.90 8.41
N LEU A 151 19.71 4.95 7.48
CA LEU A 151 18.44 4.50 6.91
C LEU A 151 17.54 3.92 7.99
N ALA A 152 16.32 4.42 8.09
CA ALA A 152 15.34 3.94 9.05
C ALA A 152 14.95 2.46 8.80
N PRO A 153 14.51 1.72 9.83
CA PRO A 153 14.16 0.29 9.69
C PRO A 153 13.09 0.01 8.62
N TYR A 154 12.09 0.88 8.48
CA TYR A 154 11.02 0.66 7.51
C TYR A 154 11.48 0.69 6.04
N PRO A 155 12.18 1.72 5.53
CA PRO A 155 12.73 1.68 4.18
C PRO A 155 13.68 0.50 3.95
N ARG A 156 14.53 0.19 4.93
CA ARG A 156 15.40 -0.98 4.88
C ARG A 156 14.61 -2.27 4.71
N SER A 157 13.55 -2.48 5.50
CA SER A 157 12.72 -3.68 5.42
C SER A 157 12.06 -3.84 4.05
N LYS A 158 11.63 -2.74 3.43
CA LYS A 158 11.02 -2.76 2.09
C LYS A 158 12.03 -3.08 1.00
N ALA A 159 13.23 -2.48 1.05
CA ALA A 159 14.29 -2.77 0.09
C ALA A 159 14.75 -4.23 0.17
N VAL A 160 14.97 -4.74 1.40
CA VAL A 160 15.39 -6.14 1.62
C VAL A 160 14.30 -7.12 1.16
N ALA A 161 13.04 -6.88 1.53
CA ALA A 161 11.94 -7.79 1.17
C ALA A 161 11.70 -7.83 -0.35
N GLU A 162 11.75 -6.69 -1.03
CA GLU A 162 11.55 -6.64 -2.47
C GLU A 162 12.72 -7.28 -3.24
N ARG A 163 13.98 -7.00 -2.84
CA ARG A 163 15.14 -7.67 -3.44
C ARG A 163 15.07 -9.18 -3.26
N ALA A 164 14.72 -9.65 -2.06
CA ALA A 164 14.57 -11.08 -1.80
C ALA A 164 13.45 -11.73 -2.64
N ALA A 165 12.38 -10.99 -2.94
CA ALA A 165 11.33 -11.45 -3.84
C ALA A 165 11.87 -11.66 -5.26
N TRP A 166 12.58 -10.68 -5.82
CA TRP A 166 13.21 -10.79 -7.15
C TRP A 166 14.24 -11.92 -7.21
N ASP A 167 15.11 -12.02 -6.21
CA ASP A 167 16.11 -13.07 -6.11
C ASP A 167 15.50 -14.48 -6.05
N LEU A 168 14.36 -14.65 -5.36
CA LEU A 168 13.66 -15.93 -5.34
C LEU A 168 13.09 -16.26 -6.72
N MET A 169 12.43 -15.29 -7.36
CA MET A 169 11.78 -15.53 -8.65
C MET A 169 12.78 -15.80 -9.77
N GLU A 170 13.93 -15.14 -9.76
CA GLU A 170 15.00 -15.39 -10.72
C GLU A 170 15.59 -16.80 -10.57
N ARG A 171 15.84 -17.23 -9.32
CA ARG A 171 16.50 -18.52 -9.05
C ARG A 171 15.55 -19.70 -9.07
N ASP A 172 14.31 -19.52 -8.63
CA ASP A 172 13.39 -20.61 -8.30
C ASP A 172 11.91 -20.21 -8.46
N GLY A 173 11.61 -19.30 -9.38
CA GLY A 173 10.23 -18.81 -9.64
C GLY A 173 9.35 -19.81 -10.37
N GLY A 174 9.93 -20.83 -11.02
CA GLY A 174 9.19 -21.78 -11.85
C GLY A 174 8.48 -21.09 -13.00
N GLY A 175 7.20 -21.37 -13.19
CA GLY A 175 6.35 -20.72 -14.20
C GLY A 175 5.57 -19.49 -13.68
N THR A 176 5.75 -19.12 -12.41
CA THR A 176 5.05 -17.98 -11.79
C THR A 176 5.73 -16.66 -12.15
N GLU A 177 4.95 -15.71 -12.60
CA GLU A 177 5.42 -14.36 -12.91
C GLU A 177 5.33 -13.44 -11.68
N LEU A 178 6.29 -12.52 -11.51
CA LEU A 178 6.25 -11.47 -10.49
C LEU A 178 6.10 -10.09 -11.15
N VAL A 179 5.20 -9.29 -10.58
CA VAL A 179 5.07 -7.85 -10.86
C VAL A 179 5.08 -7.12 -9.52
N VAL A 180 5.73 -5.97 -9.44
CA VAL A 180 5.81 -5.19 -8.18
C VAL A 180 5.20 -3.81 -8.37
N ILE A 181 4.33 -3.43 -7.46
CA ILE A 181 3.80 -2.07 -7.34
C ILE A 181 4.49 -1.38 -6.17
N ASN A 182 5.03 -0.19 -6.42
CA ASN A 182 5.74 0.65 -5.43
C ASN A 182 4.93 1.93 -5.15
N PRO A 183 3.92 1.89 -4.28
CA PRO A 183 3.17 3.08 -3.93
C PRO A 183 4.03 4.06 -3.12
N THR A 184 3.77 5.35 -3.30
CA THR A 184 4.23 6.41 -2.40
C THR A 184 3.34 6.51 -1.15
N PHE A 185 3.10 7.69 -0.59
CA PHE A 185 2.25 7.86 0.60
C PHE A 185 0.78 7.66 0.24
N ILE A 186 0.20 6.53 0.65
CA ILE A 186 -1.16 6.15 0.26
C ILE A 186 -2.18 6.90 1.09
N LEU A 187 -3.06 7.64 0.41
CA LEU A 187 -4.22 8.35 0.94
C LEU A 187 -5.46 7.92 0.14
N GLY A 188 -6.61 8.54 0.41
CA GLY A 188 -7.89 8.23 -0.24
C GLY A 188 -8.91 7.67 0.76
N PRO A 189 -10.13 7.37 0.33
CA PRO A 189 -11.20 6.93 1.22
C PRO A 189 -10.88 5.58 1.86
N THR A 190 -11.01 5.49 3.19
CA THR A 190 -10.92 4.22 3.91
C THR A 190 -12.28 3.53 3.96
N LEU A 191 -12.28 2.21 3.79
CA LEU A 191 -13.45 1.34 3.95
C LEU A 191 -13.44 0.64 5.32
N THR A 192 -12.33 0.70 6.04
CA THR A 192 -12.14 0.03 7.33
C THR A 192 -12.01 1.04 8.47
N THR A 193 -12.46 0.65 9.65
CA THR A 193 -12.26 1.41 10.89
C THR A 193 -10.91 1.14 11.54
N GLU A 194 -10.17 0.13 11.06
CA GLU A 194 -8.81 -0.15 11.50
C GLU A 194 -7.81 0.75 10.78
N LEU A 195 -7.53 1.90 11.36
CA LEU A 195 -6.63 2.88 10.77
C LEU A 195 -5.16 2.52 11.00
N ARG A 196 -4.32 2.84 9.99
CA ARG A 196 -2.86 2.64 10.07
C ARG A 196 -2.12 3.74 9.33
N SER A 197 -0.86 3.94 9.71
CA SER A 197 0.11 4.81 9.00
C SER A 197 -0.46 6.15 8.54
N SER A 198 -0.53 6.37 7.25
CA SER A 198 -0.92 7.63 6.61
C SER A 198 -2.32 8.12 7.03
N ILE A 199 -3.27 7.20 7.19
CA ILE A 199 -4.63 7.57 7.62
C ILE A 199 -4.66 8.01 9.08
N MET A 200 -3.87 7.38 9.96
CA MET A 200 -3.74 7.83 11.36
C MET A 200 -3.14 9.23 11.45
N LEU A 201 -2.15 9.54 10.61
CA LEU A 201 -1.55 10.88 10.57
C LEU A 201 -2.57 11.92 10.10
N THR A 202 -3.34 11.63 9.05
CA THR A 202 -4.42 12.50 8.58
C THR A 202 -5.49 12.71 9.67
N LYS A 203 -5.87 11.64 10.37
CA LYS A 203 -6.78 11.73 11.52
C LYS A 203 -6.22 12.62 12.62
N ALA A 204 -4.94 12.47 12.98
CA ALA A 204 -4.30 13.28 14.02
C ALA A 204 -4.28 14.78 13.68
N MET A 205 -4.09 15.12 12.40
CA MET A 205 -4.23 16.50 11.93
C MET A 205 -5.66 17.04 12.14
N LEU A 206 -6.67 16.26 11.74
CA LEU A 206 -8.08 16.66 11.79
C LEU A 206 -8.62 16.74 13.22
N ASP A 207 -8.21 15.84 14.11
CA ASP A 207 -8.61 15.83 15.51
C ASP A 207 -7.89 16.91 16.34
N GLY A 208 -6.85 17.58 15.78
CA GLY A 208 -6.05 18.56 16.50
C GLY A 208 -5.11 17.96 17.56
N THR A 209 -4.89 16.65 17.52
CA THR A 209 -3.91 15.97 18.42
C THR A 209 -2.47 16.18 17.97
N MET A 210 -2.28 16.68 16.75
CA MET A 210 -1.00 17.10 16.19
C MET A 210 -0.95 18.63 16.17
N SER A 211 0.01 19.25 16.86
CA SER A 211 0.17 20.71 16.91
C SER A 211 1.04 21.29 15.80
N VAL A 212 2.00 20.49 15.31
CA VAL A 212 2.89 20.82 14.19
C VAL A 212 3.01 19.59 13.29
N VAL A 213 3.09 19.79 11.97
CA VAL A 213 3.30 18.67 11.03
C VAL A 213 4.78 18.36 10.86
N PRO A 214 5.14 17.12 10.50
CA PRO A 214 6.53 16.76 10.16
C PRO A 214 7.04 17.58 8.98
N ARG A 215 8.31 17.99 9.01
CA ARG A 215 8.99 18.62 7.88
C ARG A 215 9.50 17.53 6.93
N GLN A 216 8.62 17.06 6.09
CA GLN A 216 8.90 16.04 5.08
C GLN A 216 8.09 16.28 3.82
N ARG A 217 8.58 15.81 2.67
CA ARG A 217 7.87 15.80 1.39
C ARG A 217 7.65 14.38 0.89
N PHE A 218 6.53 14.17 0.21
CA PHE A 218 6.14 12.84 -0.26
C PHE A 218 5.29 12.94 -1.54
N GLY A 219 5.35 11.90 -2.37
CA GLY A 219 4.38 11.67 -3.43
C GLY A 219 3.07 11.14 -2.83
N VAL A 220 1.94 11.49 -3.38
CA VAL A 220 0.62 11.00 -2.96
C VAL A 220 0.12 9.93 -3.90
N ALA A 221 -0.30 8.79 -3.37
CA ALA A 221 -1.00 7.74 -4.11
C ALA A 221 -2.43 7.60 -3.60
N ASP A 222 -3.42 7.59 -4.49
CA ASP A 222 -4.80 7.26 -4.08
C ASP A 222 -4.94 5.74 -3.93
N VAL A 223 -5.52 5.29 -2.83
CA VAL A 223 -5.69 3.86 -2.54
C VAL A 223 -6.49 3.11 -3.61
N ARG A 224 -7.43 3.81 -4.26
CA ARG A 224 -8.23 3.25 -5.37
C ARG A 224 -7.39 3.11 -6.64
N ASP A 225 -6.48 4.03 -6.88
CA ASP A 225 -5.55 3.99 -8.01
C ASP A 225 -4.50 2.91 -7.79
N VAL A 226 -4.04 2.75 -6.54
CA VAL A 226 -3.18 1.61 -6.17
C VAL A 226 -3.89 0.29 -6.44
N ALA A 227 -5.15 0.14 -6.03
CA ALA A 227 -5.94 -1.07 -6.30
C ALA A 227 -6.14 -1.30 -7.82
N ASP A 228 -6.50 -0.25 -8.58
CA ASP A 228 -6.65 -0.33 -10.03
C ASP A 228 -5.34 -0.73 -10.73
N LEU A 229 -4.21 -0.16 -10.30
CA LEU A 229 -2.91 -0.49 -10.87
C LEU A 229 -2.53 -1.96 -10.62
N HIS A 230 -2.87 -2.54 -9.47
CA HIS A 230 -2.69 -3.97 -9.20
C HIS A 230 -3.50 -4.82 -10.19
N ILE A 231 -4.75 -4.46 -10.44
CA ILE A 231 -5.64 -5.18 -11.38
C ILE A 231 -5.08 -5.10 -12.81
N ARG A 232 -4.66 -3.89 -13.24
CA ARG A 232 -4.05 -3.69 -14.56
C ARG A 232 -2.74 -4.48 -14.70
N ALA A 233 -1.88 -4.47 -13.70
CA ALA A 233 -0.64 -5.22 -13.68
C ALA A 233 -0.85 -6.74 -13.72
N MET A 234 -1.93 -7.23 -13.10
CA MET A 234 -2.31 -8.65 -13.19
C MET A 234 -2.74 -9.04 -14.61
N ALA A 235 -3.47 -8.16 -15.28
CA ALA A 235 -4.05 -8.43 -16.60
C ALA A 235 -3.06 -8.20 -17.77
N ALA A 236 -2.11 -7.26 -17.63
CA ALA A 236 -1.21 -6.88 -18.71
C ALA A 236 -0.18 -7.96 -19.03
N PRO A 237 -0.12 -8.50 -20.26
CA PRO A 237 0.82 -9.57 -20.61
C PRO A 237 2.28 -9.19 -20.38
N ASP A 238 2.65 -7.95 -20.72
CA ASP A 238 4.02 -7.47 -20.70
C ASP A 238 4.45 -6.87 -19.33
N ALA A 239 3.64 -7.03 -18.28
CA ALA A 239 3.97 -6.53 -16.94
C ALA A 239 4.93 -7.43 -16.17
N ALA A 240 5.06 -8.71 -16.56
CA ALA A 240 5.93 -9.67 -15.89
C ALA A 240 7.38 -9.17 -15.80
N GLY A 241 8.00 -9.36 -14.63
CA GLY A 241 9.39 -8.92 -14.39
C GLY A 241 9.57 -7.42 -14.19
N LYS A 242 8.49 -6.63 -14.05
CA LYS A 242 8.55 -5.18 -13.96
C LYS A 242 8.09 -4.63 -12.60
N ARG A 243 8.58 -3.44 -12.30
CA ARG A 243 8.17 -2.58 -11.19
C ARG A 243 7.36 -1.40 -11.73
N PHE A 244 6.38 -0.92 -10.96
CA PHE A 244 5.55 0.23 -11.31
C PHE A 244 5.37 1.16 -10.13
N LEU A 245 5.76 2.41 -10.28
CA LEU A 245 5.54 3.46 -9.30
C LEU A 245 4.08 3.93 -9.33
N ALA A 246 3.43 3.91 -8.17
CA ALA A 246 2.05 4.34 -8.00
C ALA A 246 1.98 5.65 -7.22
N LEU A 247 1.73 6.75 -7.93
CA LEU A 247 1.51 8.08 -7.35
C LEU A 247 0.72 8.98 -8.31
N ALA A 248 0.17 10.06 -7.76
CA ALA A 248 -0.47 11.13 -8.54
C ALA A 248 0.56 11.90 -9.38
N ASP A 249 0.10 12.50 -10.46
CA ASP A 249 0.91 13.41 -11.28
C ASP A 249 1.28 14.68 -10.50
N GLY A 250 2.40 15.28 -10.89
CA GLY A 250 2.90 16.53 -10.32
C GLY A 250 4.01 16.34 -9.27
N PRO A 251 4.43 17.43 -8.63
CA PRO A 251 5.52 17.42 -7.65
C PRO A 251 5.08 16.74 -6.34
N THR A 252 6.07 16.27 -5.58
CA THR A 252 5.83 15.88 -4.19
C THR A 252 5.37 17.07 -3.36
N ILE A 253 4.48 16.83 -2.40
CA ILE A 253 3.97 17.83 -1.48
C ILE A 253 4.58 17.68 -0.08
N SER A 254 4.61 18.76 0.70
CA SER A 254 4.93 18.71 2.13
C SER A 254 3.69 18.37 2.97
N PHE A 255 3.89 17.97 4.23
CA PHE A 255 2.78 17.85 5.17
C PHE A 255 2.11 19.20 5.47
N LEU A 256 2.83 20.32 5.35
CA LEU A 256 2.25 21.65 5.50
C LEU A 256 1.32 22.00 4.33
N GLU A 257 1.71 21.67 3.08
CA GLU A 257 0.84 21.81 1.90
C GLU A 257 -0.40 20.91 2.01
N MET A 258 -0.25 19.66 2.47
CA MET A 258 -1.39 18.79 2.78
C MET A 258 -2.31 19.42 3.84
N ALA A 259 -1.75 19.95 4.92
CA ALA A 259 -2.51 20.63 5.98
C ALA A 259 -3.25 21.87 5.42
N GLN A 260 -2.63 22.64 4.52
CA GLN A 260 -3.28 23.77 3.86
C GLN A 260 -4.49 23.34 3.05
N ILE A 261 -4.36 22.27 2.22
CA ILE A 261 -5.47 21.70 1.44
C ILE A 261 -6.63 21.30 2.37
N LEU A 262 -6.33 20.63 3.49
CA LEU A 262 -7.36 20.21 4.45
C LEU A 262 -8.10 21.43 5.05
N ARG A 263 -7.40 22.48 5.42
CA ARG A 263 -8.02 23.72 5.95
C ARG A 263 -8.91 24.39 4.90
N ASP A 264 -8.40 24.56 3.70
CA ASP A 264 -9.09 25.31 2.65
C ASP A 264 -10.34 24.61 2.12
N ARG A 265 -10.32 23.27 2.10
CA ARG A 265 -11.36 22.47 1.46
C ARG A 265 -12.40 21.87 2.41
N LEU A 266 -12.15 21.86 3.70
CA LEU A 266 -13.03 21.15 4.65
C LEU A 266 -13.87 22.06 5.57
N GLY A 267 -13.70 23.37 5.48
CA GLY A 267 -14.43 24.32 6.33
C GLY A 267 -14.27 24.00 7.83
N PRO A 268 -15.35 23.86 8.61
CA PRO A 268 -15.26 23.58 10.04
C PRO A 268 -14.45 22.33 10.40
N LEU A 269 -14.47 21.29 9.57
CA LEU A 269 -13.70 20.06 9.77
C LEU A 269 -12.17 20.31 9.71
N GLY A 270 -11.74 21.34 8.98
CA GLY A 270 -10.33 21.73 8.86
C GLY A 270 -9.85 22.67 9.97
N ALA A 271 -10.72 23.12 10.89
CA ALA A 271 -10.40 24.18 11.85
C ALA A 271 -9.27 23.83 12.85
N ARG A 272 -9.09 22.52 13.14
CA ARG A 272 -8.05 22.03 14.08
C ARG A 272 -6.76 21.62 13.39
N VAL A 273 -6.71 21.65 12.06
CA VAL A 273 -5.55 21.19 11.28
C VAL A 273 -4.36 22.14 11.54
N PRO A 274 -3.15 21.62 11.81
CA PRO A 274 -1.97 22.43 12.09
C PRO A 274 -1.67 23.48 11.02
N THR A 275 -1.14 24.64 11.45
CA THR A 275 -0.70 25.74 10.58
C THR A 275 0.81 25.87 10.47
N ALA A 276 1.55 25.08 11.24
CA ALA A 276 3.01 25.13 11.30
C ALA A 276 3.62 23.73 11.13
N GLU A 277 4.83 23.69 10.62
CA GLU A 277 5.65 22.50 10.55
C GLU A 277 6.82 22.52 11.54
N ALA A 278 7.37 21.34 11.83
CA ALA A 278 8.53 21.19 12.68
C ALA A 278 9.73 21.99 12.14
N PRO A 279 10.61 22.54 13.00
CA PRO A 279 11.80 23.26 12.56
C PRO A 279 12.76 22.34 11.79
N GLY A 280 13.55 22.93 10.90
CA GLY A 280 14.54 22.23 10.08
C GLY A 280 14.82 22.98 8.79
N ASP A 281 15.73 22.45 7.98
CA ASP A 281 16.08 23.01 6.68
C ASP A 281 14.95 22.81 5.66
N GLU A 282 14.89 23.68 4.66
CA GLU A 282 13.97 23.53 3.54
C GLU A 282 14.30 22.25 2.75
N LEU A 283 13.27 21.45 2.47
CA LEU A 283 13.41 20.23 1.68
C LEU A 283 12.95 20.49 0.24
N PRO A 284 13.85 20.50 -0.73
CA PRO A 284 13.45 20.62 -2.12
C PRO A 284 12.53 19.47 -2.54
N PRO A 285 11.62 19.68 -3.50
CA PRO A 285 10.77 18.63 -4.04
C PRO A 285 11.59 17.43 -4.54
N LEU A 286 11.00 16.23 -4.40
CA LEU A 286 11.43 15.05 -5.13
C LEU A 286 10.65 14.99 -6.43
N ILE A 287 11.31 14.56 -7.50
CA ILE A 287 10.64 14.20 -8.75
C ILE A 287 10.55 12.67 -8.78
N ILE A 288 9.34 12.16 -8.85
CA ILE A 288 9.09 10.72 -8.90
C ILE A 288 8.27 10.47 -10.17
N HIS A 289 8.83 9.69 -11.07
CA HIS A 289 8.21 9.42 -12.38
C HIS A 289 7.27 8.21 -12.27
N ASN A 290 6.06 8.36 -12.80
CA ASN A 290 5.07 7.28 -12.94
C ASN A 290 4.80 6.94 -14.41
N ASP A 291 5.70 7.34 -15.30
CA ASP A 291 5.50 7.24 -16.75
C ASP A 291 5.39 5.80 -17.22
N ARG A 292 6.13 4.87 -16.63
CA ARG A 292 6.03 3.43 -16.94
C ARG A 292 4.62 2.92 -16.66
N ALA A 293 4.04 3.23 -15.49
CA ALA A 293 2.67 2.82 -15.16
C ALA A 293 1.64 3.43 -16.14
N LYS A 294 1.85 4.68 -16.57
CA LYS A 294 0.95 5.36 -17.53
C LYS A 294 1.05 4.76 -18.92
N THR A 295 2.26 4.55 -19.42
CA THR A 295 2.49 4.10 -20.80
C THR A 295 2.21 2.62 -21.01
N GLU A 296 2.54 1.78 -20.03
CA GLU A 296 2.43 0.33 -20.19
C GLU A 296 1.12 -0.23 -19.62
N LEU A 297 0.56 0.40 -18.59
CA LEU A 297 -0.66 -0.09 -17.91
C LEU A 297 -1.87 0.85 -18.07
N GLY A 298 -1.72 1.98 -18.77
CA GLY A 298 -2.79 2.96 -18.90
C GLY A 298 -3.21 3.56 -17.55
N PHE A 299 -2.26 3.70 -16.62
CA PHE A 299 -2.51 4.28 -15.31
C PHE A 299 -2.92 5.75 -15.44
N ALA A 300 -4.01 6.13 -14.77
CA ALA A 300 -4.56 7.48 -14.78
C ALA A 300 -4.88 7.91 -13.34
N PRO A 301 -3.90 8.47 -12.62
CA PRO A 301 -4.04 8.75 -11.21
C PRO A 301 -4.98 9.93 -10.93
N ARG A 302 -5.66 9.88 -9.80
CA ARG A 302 -6.49 10.96 -9.29
C ARG A 302 -5.65 12.14 -8.82
N PRO A 303 -6.19 13.38 -8.92
CA PRO A 303 -5.52 14.57 -8.41
C PRO A 303 -5.27 14.49 -6.89
N VAL A 304 -4.11 14.99 -6.46
CA VAL A 304 -3.67 15.00 -5.05
C VAL A 304 -4.72 15.61 -4.12
N GLU A 305 -5.27 16.77 -4.48
CA GLU A 305 -6.28 17.46 -3.68
C GLU A 305 -7.54 16.60 -3.48
N THR A 306 -8.03 15.97 -4.56
CA THR A 306 -9.19 15.08 -4.50
C THR A 306 -8.95 13.94 -3.52
N THR A 307 -7.78 13.32 -3.58
CA THR A 307 -7.37 12.22 -2.71
C THR A 307 -7.34 12.62 -1.24
N ILE A 308 -6.70 13.76 -0.93
CA ILE A 308 -6.60 14.28 0.44
C ILE A 308 -7.99 14.59 1.02
N VAL A 309 -8.82 15.31 0.27
CA VAL A 309 -10.17 15.72 0.70
C VAL A 309 -11.05 14.48 0.93
N GLN A 310 -10.99 13.50 0.05
CA GLN A 310 -11.80 12.28 0.20
C GLN A 310 -11.30 11.38 1.33
N THR A 311 -10.01 11.41 1.66
CA THR A 311 -9.51 10.77 2.89
C THR A 311 -10.22 11.33 4.12
N ALA A 312 -10.22 12.65 4.28
CA ALA A 312 -10.83 13.32 5.42
C ALA A 312 -12.35 13.07 5.50
N LYS A 313 -13.04 13.14 4.35
CA LYS A 313 -14.48 12.85 4.30
C LYS A 313 -14.80 11.42 4.72
N SER A 314 -14.04 10.44 4.27
CA SER A 314 -14.25 9.04 4.67
C SER A 314 -14.06 8.79 6.17
N LEU A 315 -13.10 9.48 6.80
CA LEU A 315 -12.90 9.43 8.25
C LEU A 315 -14.12 10.00 9.01
N ARG A 316 -14.67 11.11 8.53
CA ARG A 316 -15.90 11.71 9.09
C ARG A 316 -17.09 10.77 8.91
N ASP A 317 -17.30 10.24 7.71
CA ASP A 317 -18.45 9.41 7.36
C ASP A 317 -18.47 8.06 8.12
N LEU A 318 -17.29 7.60 8.53
CA LEU A 318 -17.13 6.44 9.42
C LEU A 318 -17.20 6.79 10.90
N GLY A 319 -17.43 8.06 11.29
CA GLY A 319 -17.47 8.49 12.67
C GLY A 319 -16.14 8.36 13.41
N LEU A 320 -15.01 8.43 12.69
CA LEU A 320 -13.67 8.19 13.24
C LEU A 320 -12.98 9.47 13.73
N LEU A 321 -13.55 10.64 13.46
CA LEU A 321 -13.04 11.91 13.94
C LEU A 321 -13.67 12.29 15.28
N ALA A 322 -12.89 12.94 16.15
CA ALA A 322 -13.41 13.45 17.42
C ALA A 322 -14.58 14.44 17.16
N ALA A 323 -15.63 14.32 17.94
CA ALA A 323 -16.72 15.29 17.92
C ALA A 323 -16.17 16.69 18.15
N GLY A 324 -16.59 17.63 17.31
CA GLY A 324 -16.16 19.03 17.35
C GLY A 324 -16.72 19.79 18.55
#